data_a0ce856b6f8b1b3fdef0619a23e2a5fd
#
_entry.id   a0ce856b6f8b1b3fdef0619a23e2a5fd
#
_cell.length_a   1.000
_cell.length_b   1.000
_cell.length_c   1.000
_cell.angle_alpha   90.00
_cell.angle_beta   90.00
_cell.angle_gamma   90.00
#
_symmetry.space_group_name_H-M   'P 1'
#
loop_
_entity.id
_entity.type
_entity.pdbx_description
1 polymer ?
#
loop_
_entity_poly.entity_id
_entity_poly.type
_entity_poly.pdbx_seq_one_letter_code
_entity_poly.pdbx_strand_id
1 'polypeptide(L)'
;LPALSQADRVEQRQWMKDWLARRFGVSATGLWLTERVWEPGLPEDLVAAGVSYALVDDRHFLVTGFERHQLHRPWRTESGGAALSLLPIDERLRYLIPFRPPQELADYLRTLQAQELPMAVLADDGEKFGGWPGTAEWVWGRGWLDRFLETLETLAADGVMRLVTPSQALASVTPGGLAYLPT
;
A
#
# COMPACT_ATOMS: atom_id res chain seq x y z
N LEU A 1 -15.51 4.53 -6.26
CA LEU A 1 -15.24 5.98 -6.16
C LEU A 1 -15.53 6.72 -7.46
N PRO A 2 -14.98 6.34 -8.62
CA PRO A 2 -15.17 7.10 -9.86
C PRO A 2 -16.63 7.28 -10.29
N ALA A 3 -17.50 6.35 -9.91
CA ALA A 3 -18.93 6.40 -10.25
C ALA A 3 -19.74 7.48 -9.49
N LEU A 4 -19.16 8.12 -8.49
CA LEU A 4 -19.78 9.18 -7.71
C LEU A 4 -19.46 10.57 -8.28
N SER A 5 -20.30 11.56 -7.97
CA SER A 5 -19.96 12.95 -8.25
C SER A 5 -18.71 13.38 -7.46
N GLN A 6 -17.98 14.39 -7.92
CA GLN A 6 -16.82 14.93 -7.22
C GLN A 6 -17.17 15.35 -5.77
N ALA A 7 -18.29 16.06 -5.62
CA ALA A 7 -18.75 16.51 -4.31
C ALA A 7 -18.97 15.32 -3.34
N ASP A 8 -19.66 14.28 -3.79
CA ASP A 8 -19.92 13.08 -2.98
C ASP A 8 -18.61 12.35 -2.63
N ARG A 9 -17.68 12.28 -3.58
CA ARG A 9 -16.36 11.66 -3.34
C ARG A 9 -15.57 12.38 -2.25
N VAL A 10 -15.55 13.69 -2.27
CA VAL A 10 -14.86 14.52 -1.27
C VAL A 10 -15.57 14.40 0.08
N GLU A 11 -16.90 14.55 0.10
CA GLU A 11 -17.68 14.55 1.33
C GLU A 11 -17.60 13.20 2.07
N GLN A 12 -17.76 12.07 1.39
CA GLN A 12 -17.65 10.75 2.03
C GLN A 12 -16.29 10.49 2.65
N ARG A 13 -15.21 10.96 2.01
CA ARG A 13 -13.87 10.86 2.59
C ARG A 13 -13.73 11.74 3.83
N GLN A 14 -14.27 12.94 3.78
CA GLN A 14 -14.26 13.84 4.94
C GLN A 14 -15.04 13.21 6.10
N TRP A 15 -16.21 12.64 5.87
CA TRP A 15 -16.96 11.93 6.91
C TRP A 15 -16.18 10.79 7.54
N MET A 16 -15.48 9.99 6.74
CA MET A 16 -14.64 8.93 7.27
C MET A 16 -13.48 9.47 8.10
N LYS A 17 -12.79 10.52 7.64
CA LYS A 17 -11.73 11.17 8.41
C LYS A 17 -12.24 11.73 9.74
N ASP A 18 -13.37 12.40 9.73
CA ASP A 18 -14.00 12.92 10.92
C ASP A 18 -14.42 11.83 11.90
N TRP A 19 -14.92 10.70 11.37
CA TRP A 19 -15.25 9.53 12.17
C TRP A 19 -13.99 8.94 12.83
N LEU A 20 -12.92 8.76 12.08
CA LEU A 20 -11.63 8.26 12.59
C LEU A 20 -11.07 9.21 13.66
N ALA A 21 -11.13 10.52 13.44
CA ALA A 21 -10.68 11.50 14.39
C ALA A 21 -11.48 11.43 15.69
N ARG A 22 -12.81 11.35 15.62
CA ARG A 22 -13.69 11.23 16.81
C ARG A 22 -13.51 9.91 17.54
N ARG A 23 -13.32 8.80 16.79
CA ARG A 23 -13.28 7.44 17.37
C ARG A 23 -11.92 7.06 17.92
N PHE A 24 -10.85 7.50 17.29
CA PHE A 24 -9.48 7.07 17.58
C PHE A 24 -8.51 8.23 17.86
N GLY A 25 -8.94 9.47 17.76
CA GLY A 25 -8.07 10.63 17.98
C GLY A 25 -6.99 10.81 16.89
N VAL A 26 -7.17 10.25 15.70
CA VAL A 26 -6.16 10.26 14.62
C VAL A 26 -6.62 11.10 13.45
N SER A 27 -5.68 11.84 12.83
CA SER A 27 -5.90 12.54 11.57
C SER A 27 -5.39 11.68 10.42
N ALA A 28 -6.31 11.02 9.70
CA ALA A 28 -5.96 10.19 8.55
C ALA A 28 -5.53 11.07 7.37
N THR A 29 -4.34 10.83 6.84
CA THR A 29 -3.77 11.55 5.68
C THR A 29 -3.51 10.66 4.48
N GLY A 30 -3.70 9.35 4.63
CA GLY A 30 -3.50 8.37 3.58
C GLY A 30 -4.78 7.67 3.18
N LEU A 31 -4.80 7.16 1.97
CA LEU A 31 -5.87 6.34 1.42
C LEU A 31 -5.31 5.07 0.79
N TRP A 32 -5.93 3.94 1.06
CA TRP A 32 -5.79 2.74 0.25
C TRP A 32 -6.92 2.65 -0.77
N LEU A 33 -6.56 2.55 -2.05
CA LEU A 33 -7.52 2.39 -3.14
C LEU A 33 -7.87 0.90 -3.29
N THR A 34 -8.79 0.41 -2.48
CA THR A 34 -9.08 -1.01 -2.26
C THR A 34 -9.45 -1.77 -3.53
N GLU A 35 -10.39 -1.26 -4.33
CA GLU A 35 -10.86 -1.90 -5.56
C GLU A 35 -9.93 -1.64 -6.77
N ARG A 36 -8.80 -1.00 -6.54
CA ARG A 36 -7.80 -0.76 -7.56
C ARG A 36 -8.31 -0.02 -8.80
N VAL A 37 -9.38 0.75 -8.64
CA VAL A 37 -9.92 1.60 -9.70
C VAL A 37 -9.31 2.98 -9.57
N TRP A 38 -8.45 3.31 -10.50
CA TRP A 38 -7.81 4.61 -10.61
C TRP A 38 -8.47 5.45 -11.70
N GLU A 39 -8.51 6.76 -11.49
CA GLU A 39 -8.82 7.75 -12.52
C GLU A 39 -7.88 8.94 -12.40
N PRO A 40 -7.47 9.55 -13.53
CA PRO A 40 -6.53 10.68 -13.55
C PRO A 40 -6.98 11.89 -12.74
N GLY A 41 -8.29 12.11 -12.56
CA GLY A 41 -8.87 13.20 -11.77
C GLY A 41 -8.90 12.96 -10.26
N LEU A 42 -8.63 11.74 -9.77
CA LEU A 42 -8.69 11.41 -8.35
C LEU A 42 -7.73 12.24 -7.45
N PRO A 43 -6.53 12.63 -7.89
CA PRO A 43 -5.64 13.45 -7.05
C PRO A 43 -6.29 14.74 -6.58
N GLU A 44 -7.03 15.44 -7.42
CA GLU A 44 -7.76 16.66 -7.07
C GLU A 44 -8.76 16.42 -5.93
N ASP A 45 -9.59 15.38 -6.06
CA ASP A 45 -10.59 15.03 -5.05
C ASP A 45 -9.96 14.58 -3.72
N LEU A 46 -8.88 13.81 -3.81
CA LEU A 46 -8.18 13.28 -2.64
C LEU A 46 -7.53 14.41 -1.85
N VAL A 47 -6.84 15.32 -2.53
CA VAL A 47 -6.20 16.47 -1.92
C VAL A 47 -7.26 17.42 -1.33
N ALA A 48 -8.37 17.67 -2.03
CA ALA A 48 -9.49 18.46 -1.50
C ALA A 48 -10.06 17.86 -0.21
N ALA A 49 -10.06 16.53 -0.06
CA ALA A 49 -10.43 15.84 1.18
C ALA A 49 -9.28 15.77 2.22
N GLY A 50 -8.13 16.44 1.99
CA GLY A 50 -6.98 16.43 2.87
C GLY A 50 -6.22 15.10 2.92
N VAL A 51 -6.23 14.33 1.82
CA VAL A 51 -5.40 13.15 1.63
C VAL A 51 -4.11 13.57 0.96
N SER A 52 -2.97 13.12 1.48
CA SER A 52 -1.64 13.47 0.96
C SER A 52 -0.96 12.34 0.19
N TYR A 53 -1.43 11.10 0.36
CA TYR A 53 -0.91 9.94 -0.37
C TYR A 53 -1.97 8.85 -0.56
N ALA A 54 -1.80 8.07 -1.61
CA ALA A 54 -2.60 6.88 -1.88
C ALA A 54 -1.71 5.64 -2.10
N LEU A 55 -2.17 4.50 -1.59
CA LEU A 55 -1.62 3.20 -1.93
C LEU A 55 -2.38 2.68 -3.16
N VAL A 56 -1.64 2.41 -4.23
CA VAL A 56 -2.17 2.10 -5.56
C VAL A 56 -1.54 0.81 -6.08
N ASP A 57 -2.35 -0.03 -6.71
CA ASP A 57 -1.87 -1.29 -7.29
C ASP A 57 -0.74 -1.04 -8.30
N ASP A 58 0.31 -1.84 -8.22
CA ASP A 58 1.50 -1.72 -9.07
C ASP A 58 1.17 -1.90 -10.57
N ARG A 59 0.10 -2.61 -10.88
CA ARG A 59 -0.36 -2.82 -12.25
C ARG A 59 -0.64 -1.53 -13.00
N HIS A 60 -1.14 -0.48 -12.32
CA HIS A 60 -1.36 0.84 -12.95
C HIS A 60 -0.05 1.45 -13.48
N PHE A 61 1.06 1.20 -12.80
CA PHE A 61 2.37 1.65 -13.24
C PHE A 61 2.92 0.79 -14.38
N LEU A 62 2.80 -0.53 -14.26
CA LEU A 62 3.34 -1.47 -15.25
C LEU A 62 2.71 -1.29 -16.62
N VAL A 63 1.40 -1.03 -16.70
CA VAL A 63 0.71 -0.79 -17.99
C VAL A 63 1.12 0.52 -18.65
N THR A 64 1.76 1.44 -17.92
CA THR A 64 2.31 2.70 -18.46
C THR A 64 3.79 2.63 -18.78
N GLY A 65 4.39 1.45 -18.72
CA GLY A 65 5.78 1.22 -19.11
C GLY A 65 6.80 1.31 -17.98
N PHE A 66 6.35 1.41 -16.71
CA PHE A 66 7.26 1.27 -15.59
C PHE A 66 7.76 -0.16 -15.49
N GLU A 67 9.00 -0.31 -15.08
CA GLU A 67 9.58 -1.61 -14.75
C GLU A 67 9.41 -1.94 -13.26
N ARG A 68 9.35 -3.22 -12.91
CA ARG A 68 9.09 -3.65 -11.51
C ARG A 68 10.06 -3.06 -10.49
N HIS A 69 11.34 -2.96 -10.81
CA HIS A 69 12.34 -2.39 -9.90
C HIS A 69 12.08 -0.91 -9.57
N GLN A 70 11.40 -0.16 -10.45
CA GLN A 70 11.06 1.23 -10.23
C GLN A 70 9.91 1.41 -9.22
N LEU A 71 9.14 0.35 -8.94
CA LEU A 71 7.96 0.41 -8.09
C LEU A 71 8.28 0.31 -6.59
N HIS A 72 9.55 0.11 -6.25
CA HIS A 72 10.01 0.05 -4.86
C HIS A 72 10.38 1.42 -4.28
N ARG A 73 9.66 2.48 -4.71
CA ARG A 73 9.78 3.85 -4.20
C ARG A 73 8.48 4.62 -4.39
N PRO A 74 8.29 5.72 -3.64
CA PRO A 74 7.17 6.62 -3.87
C PRO A 74 7.25 7.29 -5.24
N TRP A 75 6.10 7.62 -5.78
CA TRP A 75 5.94 8.46 -6.98
C TRP A 75 5.05 9.65 -6.65
N ARG A 76 5.02 10.65 -7.50
CA ARG A 76 4.08 11.77 -7.42
C ARG A 76 3.20 11.81 -8.65
N THR A 77 1.98 12.24 -8.48
CA THR A 77 1.06 12.55 -9.57
C THR A 77 0.39 13.88 -9.28
N GLU A 78 -0.19 14.49 -10.31
CA GLU A 78 -0.90 15.74 -10.16
C GLU A 78 -2.12 15.79 -11.09
N SER A 79 -3.15 16.52 -10.67
CA SER A 79 -4.34 16.86 -11.47
C SER A 79 -4.93 18.15 -10.92
N GLY A 80 -5.37 19.07 -11.80
CA GLY A 80 -5.99 20.32 -11.40
C GLY A 80 -5.14 21.18 -10.45
N GLY A 81 -3.80 21.08 -10.51
CA GLY A 81 -2.88 21.75 -9.59
C GLY A 81 -2.74 21.07 -8.20
N ALA A 82 -3.41 19.97 -7.98
CA ALA A 82 -3.31 19.16 -6.76
C ALA A 82 -2.26 18.06 -6.94
N ALA A 83 -1.26 18.01 -6.05
CA ALA A 83 -0.21 16.99 -6.06
C ALA A 83 -0.46 15.93 -4.99
N LEU A 84 -0.35 14.65 -5.38
CA LEU A 84 -0.57 13.50 -4.52
C LEU A 84 0.64 12.56 -4.60
N SER A 85 1.07 12.00 -3.45
CA SER A 85 2.07 10.95 -3.43
C SER A 85 1.42 9.59 -3.68
N LEU A 86 2.07 8.75 -4.47
CA LEU A 86 1.63 7.39 -4.77
C LEU A 86 2.63 6.39 -4.19
N LEU A 87 2.10 5.39 -3.53
CA LEU A 87 2.84 4.23 -3.02
C LEU A 87 2.39 3.00 -3.79
N PRO A 88 3.24 2.45 -4.71
CA PRO A 88 2.90 1.23 -5.43
C PRO A 88 2.80 0.04 -4.46
N ILE A 89 1.69 -0.68 -4.52
CA ILE A 89 1.48 -1.90 -3.74
C ILE A 89 2.21 -3.04 -4.45
N ASP A 90 3.02 -3.77 -3.72
CA ASP A 90 3.77 -4.90 -4.26
C ASP A 90 2.85 -6.14 -4.43
N GLU A 91 2.52 -6.46 -5.68
CA GLU A 91 1.69 -7.63 -6.02
C GLU A 91 2.29 -8.93 -5.44
N ARG A 92 3.61 -9.09 -5.46
CA ARG A 92 4.25 -10.31 -4.97
C ARG A 92 4.04 -10.50 -3.47
N LEU A 93 4.12 -9.46 -2.67
CA LEU A 93 3.79 -9.53 -1.25
C LEU A 93 2.35 -9.98 -1.02
N ARG A 94 1.41 -9.50 -1.83
CA ARG A 94 0.00 -9.88 -1.74
C ARG A 94 -0.26 -11.36 -2.03
N TYR A 95 0.53 -11.99 -2.91
CA TYR A 95 0.41 -13.42 -3.22
C TYR A 95 1.26 -14.31 -2.32
N LEU A 96 2.29 -13.77 -1.68
CA LEU A 96 3.03 -14.48 -0.64
C LEU A 96 2.24 -14.53 0.67
N ILE A 97 1.62 -13.42 1.06
CA ILE A 97 0.94 -13.23 2.35
C ILE A 97 -0.58 -13.38 2.19
N PRO A 98 -1.24 -14.31 2.91
CA PRO A 98 -0.72 -15.36 3.78
C PRO A 98 -0.56 -16.72 3.10
N PHE A 99 -0.54 -16.81 1.77
CA PHE A 99 -0.74 -18.05 1.01
C PHE A 99 0.50 -18.93 0.89
N ARG A 100 1.67 -18.38 1.19
CA ARG A 100 2.95 -19.10 1.06
C ARG A 100 3.65 -19.21 2.41
N PRO A 101 4.57 -20.20 2.58
CA PRO A 101 5.39 -20.25 3.78
C PRO A 101 6.15 -18.95 4.01
N PRO A 102 6.28 -18.48 5.27
CA PRO A 102 7.01 -17.24 5.57
C PRO A 102 8.45 -17.19 5.07
N GLN A 103 9.09 -18.35 4.88
CA GLN A 103 10.43 -18.42 4.30
C GLN A 103 10.49 -17.83 2.88
N GLU A 104 9.48 -18.05 2.04
CA GLU A 104 9.43 -17.47 0.70
C GLU A 104 9.36 -15.93 0.73
N LEU A 105 8.67 -15.39 1.73
CA LEU A 105 8.68 -13.94 2.00
C LEU A 105 10.08 -13.46 2.39
N ALA A 106 10.74 -14.19 3.30
CA ALA A 106 12.09 -13.83 3.74
C ALA A 106 13.08 -13.82 2.56
N ASP A 107 13.01 -14.82 1.69
CA ASP A 107 13.88 -14.90 0.51
C ASP A 107 13.59 -13.76 -0.47
N TYR A 108 12.34 -13.39 -0.63
CA TYR A 108 11.96 -12.24 -1.45
C TYR A 108 12.50 -10.92 -0.88
N LEU A 109 12.32 -10.65 0.41
CA LEU A 109 12.79 -9.42 1.05
C LEU A 109 14.32 -9.31 1.02
N ARG A 110 15.04 -10.43 1.20
CA ARG A 110 16.50 -10.46 1.01
C ARG A 110 16.92 -10.16 -0.44
N THR A 111 16.14 -10.61 -1.41
CA THR A 111 16.37 -10.28 -2.82
C THR A 111 16.22 -8.78 -3.08
N LEU A 112 15.18 -8.14 -2.51
CA LEU A 112 14.99 -6.70 -2.62
C LEU A 112 16.15 -5.93 -1.96
N GLN A 113 16.59 -6.36 -0.78
CA GLN A 113 17.75 -5.78 -0.10
C GLN A 113 19.04 -5.89 -0.92
N ALA A 114 19.30 -7.07 -1.50
CA ALA A 114 20.48 -7.30 -2.33
C ALA A 114 20.49 -6.45 -3.61
N GLN A 115 19.31 -6.03 -4.08
CA GLN A 115 19.13 -5.11 -5.20
C GLN A 115 19.09 -3.64 -4.77
N GLU A 116 19.31 -3.35 -3.49
CA GLU A 116 19.26 -2.00 -2.91
C GLU A 116 17.92 -1.27 -3.16
N LEU A 117 16.81 -2.02 -3.24
CA LEU A 117 15.49 -1.46 -3.43
C LEU A 117 14.97 -0.90 -2.11
N PRO A 118 14.60 0.41 -2.06
CA PRO A 118 14.45 1.12 -0.79
C PRO A 118 13.20 0.76 0.01
N MET A 119 12.16 0.21 -0.64
CA MET A 119 10.91 -0.15 0.06
C MET A 119 10.09 -1.20 -0.69
N ALA A 120 9.19 -1.86 0.03
CA ALA A 120 8.09 -2.63 -0.52
C ALA A 120 6.81 -2.33 0.28
N VAL A 121 5.68 -2.26 -0.39
CA VAL A 121 4.39 -1.88 0.22
C VAL A 121 3.44 -3.06 0.19
N LEU A 122 2.96 -3.46 1.36
CA LEU A 122 1.84 -4.37 1.50
C LEU A 122 0.57 -3.60 1.84
N ALA A 123 -0.46 -3.74 1.02
CA ALA A 123 -1.84 -3.37 1.35
C ALA A 123 -2.76 -4.43 0.76
N ASP A 124 -3.57 -5.03 1.61
CA ASP A 124 -4.41 -6.15 1.22
C ASP A 124 -5.62 -6.34 2.15
N ASP A 125 -6.55 -7.20 1.74
CA ASP A 125 -7.79 -7.49 2.44
C ASP A 125 -7.54 -8.33 3.69
N GLY A 126 -8.10 -7.91 4.82
CA GLY A 126 -7.95 -8.62 6.11
C GLY A 126 -8.61 -9.98 6.12
N GLU A 127 -9.65 -10.23 5.31
CA GLU A 127 -10.34 -11.51 5.22
C GLU A 127 -9.46 -12.65 4.68
N LYS A 128 -8.35 -12.37 4.04
CA LYS A 128 -7.34 -13.38 3.68
C LYS A 128 -6.81 -14.14 4.89
N PHE A 129 -6.84 -13.53 6.06
CA PHE A 129 -6.32 -14.09 7.31
C PHE A 129 -7.34 -14.92 8.10
N GLY A 130 -8.35 -15.47 7.46
CA GLY A 130 -9.31 -16.38 8.08
C GLY A 130 -10.72 -16.34 7.51
N GLY A 131 -11.07 -15.30 6.74
CA GLY A 131 -12.39 -15.16 6.12
C GLY A 131 -12.55 -15.95 4.81
N TRP A 132 -11.46 -16.26 4.12
CA TRP A 132 -11.51 -17.05 2.88
C TRP A 132 -11.46 -18.56 3.16
N PRO A 133 -12.05 -19.40 2.28
CA PRO A 133 -12.06 -20.83 2.48
C PRO A 133 -10.66 -21.41 2.72
N GLY A 134 -10.51 -22.16 3.81
CA GLY A 134 -9.25 -22.81 4.20
C GLY A 134 -8.21 -21.91 4.86
N THR A 135 -8.36 -20.58 4.83
CA THR A 135 -7.35 -19.68 5.39
C THR A 135 -7.37 -19.65 6.92
N ALA A 136 -8.51 -19.85 7.57
CA ALA A 136 -8.57 -19.91 9.04
C ALA A 136 -7.70 -21.03 9.60
N GLU A 137 -7.82 -22.24 9.04
CA GLU A 137 -7.00 -23.39 9.47
C GLU A 137 -5.52 -23.15 9.16
N TRP A 138 -5.20 -22.60 8.01
CA TRP A 138 -3.82 -22.33 7.60
C TRP A 138 -3.16 -21.26 8.46
N VAL A 139 -3.84 -20.12 8.63
CA VAL A 139 -3.27 -18.95 9.31
C VAL A 139 -3.21 -19.16 10.82
N TRP A 140 -4.31 -19.63 11.41
CA TRP A 140 -4.45 -19.75 12.85
C TRP A 140 -4.18 -21.18 13.34
N GLY A 141 -4.87 -22.18 12.75
CA GLY A 141 -4.78 -23.57 13.21
C GLY A 141 -3.40 -24.18 13.02
N ARG A 142 -2.73 -23.90 11.91
CA ARG A 142 -1.36 -24.37 11.61
C ARG A 142 -0.27 -23.38 11.99
N GLY A 143 -0.60 -22.29 12.67
CA GLY A 143 0.37 -21.33 13.19
C GLY A 143 1.17 -20.58 12.12
N TRP A 144 0.57 -20.32 10.95
CA TRP A 144 1.23 -19.53 9.92
C TRP A 144 1.53 -18.12 10.41
N LEU A 145 0.57 -17.50 11.12
CA LEU A 145 0.70 -16.12 11.60
C LEU A 145 1.88 -15.97 12.58
N ASP A 146 2.03 -16.89 13.51
CA ASP A 146 3.13 -16.85 14.48
C ASP A 146 4.48 -16.92 13.77
N ARG A 147 4.65 -17.89 12.85
CA ARG A 147 5.87 -18.00 12.05
C ARG A 147 6.11 -16.80 11.15
N PHE A 148 5.05 -16.17 10.64
CA PHE A 148 5.17 -14.95 9.85
C PHE A 148 5.72 -13.79 10.70
N LEU A 149 5.18 -13.58 11.90
CA LEU A 149 5.65 -12.55 12.83
C LEU A 149 7.09 -12.80 13.26
N GLU A 150 7.43 -14.03 13.64
CA GLU A 150 8.82 -14.43 13.96
C GLU A 150 9.78 -14.17 12.79
N THR A 151 9.33 -14.44 11.56
CA THR A 151 10.12 -14.16 10.36
C THR A 151 10.38 -12.66 10.19
N LEU A 152 9.37 -11.81 10.39
CA LEU A 152 9.54 -10.37 10.32
C LEU A 152 10.48 -9.83 11.40
N GLU A 153 10.36 -10.32 12.64
CA GLU A 153 11.24 -9.97 13.74
C GLU A 153 12.71 -10.35 13.44
N THR A 154 12.92 -11.56 12.92
CA THR A 154 14.25 -12.04 12.51
C THR A 154 14.84 -11.16 11.40
N LEU A 155 14.08 -10.87 10.35
CA LEU A 155 14.55 -10.01 9.25
C LEU A 155 14.87 -8.58 9.71
N ALA A 156 14.12 -8.07 10.68
CA ALA A 156 14.40 -6.77 11.27
C ALA A 156 15.67 -6.79 12.13
N ALA A 157 15.87 -7.83 12.94
CA ALA A 157 17.07 -8.03 13.76
C ALA A 157 18.33 -8.20 12.91
N ASP A 158 18.21 -8.92 11.79
CA ASP A 158 19.30 -9.12 10.82
C ASP A 158 19.59 -7.86 9.97
N GLY A 159 18.82 -6.78 10.14
CA GLY A 159 18.99 -5.55 9.37
C GLY A 159 18.55 -5.66 7.89
N VAL A 160 17.79 -6.69 7.54
CA VAL A 160 17.28 -6.89 6.17
C VAL A 160 16.19 -5.88 5.85
N MET A 161 15.34 -5.55 6.82
CA MET A 161 14.24 -4.63 6.64
C MET A 161 13.93 -3.86 7.93
N ARG A 162 13.11 -2.82 7.78
CA ARG A 162 12.46 -2.12 8.88
C ARG A 162 10.98 -1.96 8.56
N LEU A 163 10.10 -2.37 9.46
CA LEU A 163 8.67 -2.08 9.36
C LEU A 163 8.42 -0.61 9.66
N VAL A 164 7.74 0.06 8.77
CA VAL A 164 7.41 1.48 8.87
C VAL A 164 5.98 1.75 8.39
N THR A 165 5.39 2.83 8.87
CA THR A 165 4.13 3.32 8.33
C THR A 165 4.34 3.95 6.94
N PRO A 166 3.30 4.04 6.09
CA PRO A 166 3.39 4.74 4.82
C PRO A 166 3.93 6.17 4.93
N SER A 167 3.50 6.91 5.97
CA SER A 167 3.99 8.28 6.21
C SER A 167 5.49 8.32 6.54
N GLN A 168 5.99 7.35 7.30
CA GLN A 168 7.43 7.23 7.59
C GLN A 168 8.23 6.87 6.34
N ALA A 169 7.70 5.98 5.49
CA ALA A 169 8.32 5.65 4.21
C ALA A 169 8.42 6.88 3.31
N LEU A 170 7.36 7.67 3.18
CA LEU A 170 7.34 8.91 2.41
C LEU A 170 8.34 9.96 2.93
N ALA A 171 8.59 9.99 4.23
CA ALA A 171 9.55 10.90 4.83
C ALA A 171 11.02 10.47 4.64
N SER A 172 11.28 9.18 4.39
CA SER A 172 12.62 8.61 4.35
C SER A 172 13.08 8.16 2.96
N VAL A 173 12.16 7.87 2.04
CA VAL A 173 12.49 7.37 0.70
C VAL A 173 12.26 8.47 -0.34
N THR A 174 13.29 8.76 -1.13
CA THR A 174 13.22 9.75 -2.20
C THR A 174 12.25 9.30 -3.30
N PRO A 175 11.27 10.13 -3.70
CA PRO A 175 10.38 9.83 -4.81
C PRO A 175 11.15 9.63 -6.13
N GLY A 176 10.64 8.73 -6.98
CA GLY A 176 11.23 8.45 -8.30
C GLY A 176 10.96 9.54 -9.35
N GLY A 177 10.00 10.42 -9.08
CA GLY A 177 9.58 11.48 -9.99
C GLY A 177 8.06 11.56 -10.15
N LEU A 178 7.59 12.00 -11.31
CA LEU A 178 6.17 12.05 -11.67
C LEU A 178 5.72 10.74 -12.33
N ALA A 179 4.51 10.33 -12.01
CA ALA A 179 3.83 9.19 -12.63
C ALA A 179 2.39 9.58 -12.97
N TYR A 180 2.04 9.55 -14.23
CA TYR A 180 0.68 9.77 -14.70
C TYR A 180 0.07 8.42 -15.07
N LEU A 181 -0.88 7.98 -14.25
CA LEU A 181 -1.53 6.70 -14.40
C LEU A 181 -2.84 6.89 -15.18
N PRO A 182 -3.11 6.11 -16.24
CA PRO A 182 -4.36 6.13 -16.96
C PRO A 182 -5.47 5.40 -16.16
N THR A 183 -6.69 5.49 -16.72
CA THR A 183 -7.85 4.73 -16.21
C THR A 183 -7.68 3.24 -16.45
#